data_ca6d6aa9b1848d7ac8cfb5803a81ea47
#
_entry.id   ca6d6aa9b1848d7ac8cfb5803a81ea47
#
_cell.length_a   1.000
_cell.length_b   1.000
_cell.length_c   1.000
_cell.angle_alpha   90.00
_cell.angle_beta   90.00
_cell.angle_gamma   90.00
#
_symmetry.space_group_name_H-M   'P 1'
#
loop_
_entity.id
_entity.type
_entity.pdbx_description
1 polymer ?
#
loop_
_entity_poly.entity_id
_entity_poly.type
_entity_poly.pdbx_seq_one_letter_code
_entity_poly.pdbx_strand_id
1 'polypeptide(L)'
;MEIKEEGRYRIADVQAVSGTILLDQKKCNRVFQKKAQTYMGIANTITADTEHSACILPGSDMQTGGTLIQYQETDWNFLKRMASQLGLPLVPDISYYYPRFYLGLPEGEKRELGEILSCDMCFDGRYYAVS
;
A
#
# COMPACT_ATOMS: atom_id res chain seq x y z
N MET A 1 -17.71 13.42 -0.20
CA MET A 1 -17.10 14.74 -0.46
C MET A 1 -17.98 15.81 0.14
N GLU A 2 -17.46 16.59 1.04
CA GLU A 2 -18.15 17.76 1.61
C GLU A 2 -17.54 19.04 1.05
N ILE A 3 -18.40 19.98 0.66
CA ILE A 3 -17.99 21.32 0.22
C ILE A 3 -18.53 22.32 1.22
N LYS A 4 -17.62 23.06 1.88
CA LYS A 4 -17.96 24.14 2.80
C LYS A 4 -17.59 25.50 2.19
N GLU A 5 -18.46 26.49 2.36
CA GLU A 5 -18.16 27.85 2.03
C GLU A 5 -17.74 28.61 3.29
N GLU A 6 -16.51 29.11 3.32
CA GLU A 6 -16.01 30.02 4.36
C GLU A 6 -15.60 31.34 3.74
N GLY A 7 -16.45 32.36 3.86
CA GLY A 7 -16.17 33.69 3.31
C GLY A 7 -15.97 33.66 1.79
N ARG A 8 -14.76 34.00 1.33
CA ARG A 8 -14.38 34.01 -0.10
C ARG A 8 -13.83 32.67 -0.60
N TYR A 9 -13.69 31.64 0.29
CA TYR A 9 -13.08 30.37 -0.01
C TYR A 9 -14.11 29.26 0.01
N ARG A 10 -13.96 28.32 -0.92
CA ARG A 10 -14.65 27.03 -0.86
C ARG A 10 -13.64 25.99 -0.43
N ILE A 11 -13.96 25.28 0.65
CA ILE A 11 -13.16 24.17 1.15
C ILE A 11 -13.85 22.88 0.73
N ALA A 12 -13.13 22.02 0.01
CA ALA A 12 -13.59 20.68 -0.33
C ALA A 12 -12.84 19.66 0.54
N ASP A 13 -13.58 18.93 1.37
CA ASP A 13 -13.06 17.75 2.04
C ASP A 13 -13.23 16.53 1.13
N VAL A 14 -12.10 15.96 0.69
CA VAL A 14 -12.09 14.81 -0.20
C VAL A 14 -11.43 13.63 0.51
N GLN A 15 -12.16 12.52 0.59
CA GLN A 15 -11.62 11.25 1.04
C GLN A 15 -11.43 10.33 -0.17
N ALA A 16 -10.19 9.90 -0.40
CA ALA A 16 -9.85 9.02 -1.50
C ALA A 16 -9.07 7.81 -0.99
N VAL A 17 -9.31 6.65 -1.60
CA VAL A 17 -8.61 5.40 -1.29
C VAL A 17 -8.08 4.76 -2.57
N SER A 18 -6.97 4.04 -2.46
CA SER A 18 -6.43 3.27 -3.59
C SER A 18 -7.24 1.99 -3.84
N GLY A 19 -7.08 1.37 -5.00
CA GLY A 19 -7.72 0.10 -5.34
C GLY A 19 -7.38 -1.04 -4.36
N THR A 20 -6.29 -0.92 -3.61
CA THR A 20 -5.89 -1.89 -2.58
C THR A 20 -6.90 -2.03 -1.44
N ILE A 21 -7.86 -1.11 -1.30
CA ILE A 21 -8.99 -1.24 -0.37
C ILE A 21 -9.78 -2.53 -0.59
N LEU A 22 -9.79 -3.06 -1.82
CA LEU A 22 -10.47 -4.32 -2.14
C LEU A 22 -9.81 -5.53 -1.46
N LEU A 23 -8.52 -5.44 -1.14
CA LEU A 23 -7.79 -6.46 -0.39
C LEU A 23 -7.99 -6.35 1.13
N ASP A 24 -8.62 -5.30 1.60
CA ASP A 24 -8.85 -5.02 3.03
C ASP A 24 -10.31 -5.24 3.47
N GLN A 25 -11.11 -5.89 2.65
CA GLN A 25 -12.55 -6.04 2.92
C GLN A 25 -12.91 -7.36 3.62
N LYS A 26 -12.17 -8.43 3.34
CA LYS A 26 -12.50 -9.78 3.80
C LYS A 26 -11.35 -10.38 4.59
N LYS A 27 -11.68 -10.93 5.77
CA LYS A 27 -10.74 -11.73 6.56
C LYS A 27 -10.59 -13.12 5.98
N CYS A 28 -9.36 -13.57 5.88
CA CYS A 28 -9.01 -14.88 5.30
C CYS A 28 -8.18 -15.71 6.26
N ASN A 29 -8.15 -17.01 6.01
CA ASN A 29 -7.32 -17.96 6.72
C ASN A 29 -6.54 -18.79 5.68
N ARG A 30 -5.22 -18.68 5.68
CA ARG A 30 -4.34 -19.43 4.78
C ARG A 30 -3.07 -19.84 5.50
N VAL A 31 -2.50 -20.97 5.08
CA VAL A 31 -1.22 -21.46 5.57
C VAL A 31 -0.27 -21.63 4.38
N PHE A 32 0.90 -21.00 4.48
CA PHE A 32 1.95 -21.08 3.48
C PHE A 32 3.14 -21.82 4.08
N GLN A 33 3.33 -23.09 3.69
CA GLN A 33 4.32 -23.98 4.31
C GLN A 33 5.20 -24.74 3.30
N LYS A 34 5.15 -24.39 2.02
CA LYS A 34 5.98 -25.04 1.01
C LYS A 34 7.45 -24.71 1.21
N LYS A 35 8.34 -25.71 1.12
CA LYS A 35 9.79 -25.50 1.32
C LYS A 35 10.42 -24.44 0.41
N ALA A 36 9.96 -24.35 -0.84
CA ALA A 36 10.44 -23.38 -1.81
C ALA A 36 9.50 -22.17 -1.98
N GLN A 37 8.71 -21.89 -0.95
CA GLN A 37 7.78 -20.75 -0.98
C GLN A 37 8.56 -19.44 -0.98
N THR A 38 8.21 -18.56 -1.91
CA THR A 38 8.77 -17.22 -1.99
C THR A 38 7.74 -16.17 -1.57
N TYR A 39 8.20 -15.00 -1.17
CA TYR A 39 7.31 -13.89 -0.82
C TYR A 39 6.45 -13.44 -2.00
N MET A 40 7.04 -13.41 -3.20
CA MET A 40 6.29 -13.10 -4.41
C MET A 40 5.25 -14.17 -4.75
N GLY A 41 5.58 -15.44 -4.54
CA GLY A 41 4.64 -16.56 -4.69
C GLY A 41 3.43 -16.44 -3.77
N ILE A 42 3.64 -16.02 -2.54
CA ILE A 42 2.56 -15.75 -1.57
C ILE A 42 1.72 -14.56 -2.03
N ALA A 43 2.36 -13.46 -2.40
CA ALA A 43 1.65 -12.27 -2.87
C ALA A 43 0.79 -12.58 -4.11
N ASN A 44 1.31 -13.35 -5.06
CA ASN A 44 0.56 -13.80 -6.23
C ASN A 44 -0.64 -14.68 -5.86
N THR A 45 -0.49 -15.55 -4.88
CA THR A 45 -1.60 -16.39 -4.40
C THR A 45 -2.71 -15.53 -3.79
N ILE A 46 -2.34 -14.52 -3.02
CA ILE A 46 -3.30 -13.60 -2.40
C ILE A 46 -4.02 -12.75 -3.45
N THR A 47 -3.27 -12.22 -4.41
CA THR A 47 -3.84 -11.37 -5.46
C THR A 47 -4.66 -12.14 -6.50
N ALA A 48 -4.47 -13.45 -6.63
CA ALA A 48 -5.21 -14.27 -7.59
C ALA A 48 -6.73 -14.29 -7.35
N ASP A 49 -7.16 -14.09 -6.11
CA ASP A 49 -8.58 -14.09 -5.75
C ASP A 49 -9.29 -12.76 -6.10
N THR A 50 -8.54 -11.73 -6.46
CA THR A 50 -9.08 -10.41 -6.81
C THR A 50 -8.71 -10.08 -8.25
N GLU A 51 -9.74 -9.87 -9.07
CA GLU A 51 -9.58 -9.62 -10.49
C GLU A 51 -8.69 -8.40 -10.76
N HIS A 52 -7.82 -8.52 -11.74
CA HIS A 52 -6.87 -7.48 -12.16
C HIS A 52 -5.89 -7.00 -11.08
N SER A 53 -5.80 -7.67 -9.94
CA SER A 53 -4.83 -7.30 -8.92
C SER A 53 -3.43 -7.77 -9.29
N ALA A 54 -2.42 -7.01 -8.86
CA ALA A 54 -1.02 -7.32 -9.14
C ALA A 54 -0.10 -6.84 -8.02
N CYS A 55 0.87 -7.68 -7.68
CA CYS A 55 2.00 -7.31 -6.86
C CYS A 55 3.26 -7.20 -7.73
N ILE A 56 4.02 -6.14 -7.52
CA ILE A 56 5.27 -5.90 -8.22
C ILE A 56 6.39 -5.88 -7.17
N LEU A 57 7.41 -6.70 -7.40
CA LEU A 57 8.61 -6.75 -6.56
C LEU A 57 9.79 -6.11 -7.33
N PRO A 58 10.20 -4.89 -6.97
CA PRO A 58 11.33 -4.21 -7.62
C PRO A 58 12.68 -4.73 -7.14
N GLY A 59 12.90 -5.96 -7.03
CA GLY A 59 14.14 -6.54 -6.52
C GLY A 59 14.16 -8.04 -6.69
N SER A 60 15.07 -8.67 -5.97
CA SER A 60 15.16 -10.13 -5.99
C SER A 60 14.12 -10.74 -5.07
N ASP A 61 13.43 -11.76 -5.58
CA ASP A 61 12.51 -12.55 -4.77
C ASP A 61 13.29 -13.40 -3.76
N MET A 62 12.72 -13.58 -2.59
CA MET A 62 13.35 -14.33 -1.49
C MET A 62 12.43 -15.45 -1.03
N GLN A 63 13.04 -16.54 -0.58
CA GLN A 63 12.32 -17.63 0.08
C GLN A 63 11.91 -17.19 1.48
N THR A 64 10.75 -17.68 1.93
CA THR A 64 10.21 -17.33 3.25
C THR A 64 10.97 -17.95 4.42
N GLY A 65 11.71 -19.03 4.16
CA GLY A 65 12.50 -19.73 5.18
C GLY A 65 11.68 -20.44 6.26
N GLY A 66 10.37 -20.31 6.26
CA GLY A 66 9.49 -20.89 7.27
C GLY A 66 8.03 -20.82 6.88
N THR A 67 7.17 -21.28 7.79
CA THR A 67 5.72 -21.24 7.61
C THR A 67 5.17 -19.86 7.93
N LEU A 68 4.34 -19.33 7.04
CA LEU A 68 3.57 -18.12 7.26
C LEU A 68 2.08 -18.45 7.36
N ILE A 69 1.43 -17.86 8.33
CA ILE A 69 0.00 -18.12 8.60
C ILE A 69 -0.74 -16.79 8.54
N GLN A 70 -1.77 -16.75 7.70
CA GLN A 70 -2.79 -15.71 7.70
C GLN A 70 -3.98 -16.25 8.50
N TYR A 71 -4.29 -15.61 9.63
CA TYR A 71 -5.38 -16.03 10.50
C TYR A 71 -6.28 -14.86 10.85
N GLN A 72 -7.55 -14.92 10.45
CA GLN A 72 -8.54 -13.90 10.73
C GLN A 72 -8.09 -12.47 10.41
N GLU A 73 -7.27 -12.33 9.37
CA GLU A 73 -6.78 -11.04 8.90
C GLU A 73 -7.07 -10.83 7.42
N THR A 74 -7.23 -9.57 7.02
CA THR A 74 -7.42 -9.23 5.62
C THR A 74 -6.15 -9.47 4.82
N ASP A 75 -6.29 -9.62 3.51
CA ASP A 75 -5.16 -9.80 2.61
C ASP A 75 -4.20 -8.61 2.69
N TRP A 76 -4.73 -7.40 2.79
CA TRP A 76 -3.91 -6.20 2.91
C TRP A 76 -3.12 -6.15 4.22
N ASN A 77 -3.73 -6.50 5.34
CA ASN A 77 -3.05 -6.57 6.63
C ASN A 77 -1.97 -7.66 6.65
N PHE A 78 -2.25 -8.81 6.06
CA PHE A 78 -1.26 -9.88 5.92
C PHE A 78 -0.07 -9.44 5.07
N LEU A 79 -0.32 -8.77 3.93
CA LEU A 79 0.75 -8.22 3.07
C LEU A 79 1.59 -7.17 3.79
N LYS A 80 0.97 -6.28 4.57
CA LYS A 80 1.69 -5.31 5.40
C LYS A 80 2.60 -5.99 6.42
N ARG A 81 2.11 -7.02 7.08
CA ARG A 81 2.90 -7.79 8.05
C ARG A 81 4.06 -8.52 7.38
N MET A 82 3.83 -9.11 6.22
CA MET A 82 4.85 -9.75 5.40
C MET A 82 5.93 -8.75 4.94
N ALA A 83 5.53 -7.59 4.44
CA ALA A 83 6.44 -6.53 4.04
C ALA A 83 7.28 -6.03 5.23
N SER A 84 6.67 -5.90 6.39
CA SER A 84 7.37 -5.52 7.63
C SER A 84 8.45 -6.52 8.02
N GLN A 85 8.18 -7.82 7.88
CA GLN A 85 9.19 -8.86 8.14
C GLN A 85 10.39 -8.76 7.19
N LEU A 86 10.16 -8.31 5.96
CA LEU A 86 11.20 -8.08 4.97
C LEU A 86 11.94 -6.76 5.15
N GLY A 87 11.45 -5.87 6.01
CA GLY A 87 11.94 -4.51 6.11
C GLY A 87 11.67 -3.68 4.86
N LEU A 88 10.65 -4.04 4.08
CA LEU A 88 10.27 -3.37 2.85
C LEU A 88 8.98 -2.57 3.03
N PRO A 89 8.84 -1.42 2.36
CA PRO A 89 7.57 -0.72 2.32
C PRO A 89 6.59 -1.45 1.41
N LEU A 90 5.31 -1.35 1.71
CA LEU A 90 4.22 -1.75 0.83
C LEU A 90 3.59 -0.49 0.25
N VAL A 91 3.75 -0.29 -1.06
CA VAL A 91 3.37 0.97 -1.72
C VAL A 91 2.23 0.72 -2.69
N PRO A 92 1.01 1.25 -2.43
CA PRO A 92 -0.09 1.16 -3.38
C PRO A 92 0.20 1.94 -4.66
N ASP A 93 -0.18 1.38 -5.80
CA ASP A 93 -0.16 2.09 -7.07
C ASP A 93 -1.54 2.72 -7.30
N ILE A 94 -1.60 4.02 -7.21
CA ILE A 94 -2.84 4.80 -7.35
C ILE A 94 -3.23 5.08 -8.81
N SER A 95 -2.43 4.65 -9.77
CA SER A 95 -2.69 4.87 -11.20
C SER A 95 -3.79 3.97 -11.75
N TYR A 96 -4.22 2.98 -11.00
CA TYR A 96 -5.21 1.97 -11.41
C TYR A 96 -6.34 1.85 -10.39
N TYR A 97 -7.52 1.49 -10.88
CA TYR A 97 -8.69 1.21 -10.02
C TYR A 97 -8.60 -0.12 -9.29
N TYR A 98 -7.79 -1.06 -9.80
CA TYR A 98 -7.62 -2.39 -9.22
C TYR A 98 -6.54 -2.39 -8.16
N PRO A 99 -6.50 -3.38 -7.27
CA PRO A 99 -5.41 -3.55 -6.32
C PRO A 99 -4.09 -3.79 -7.05
N ARG A 100 -3.26 -2.78 -7.08
CA ARG A 100 -1.91 -2.86 -7.60
C ARG A 100 -0.96 -2.21 -6.61
N PHE A 101 0.13 -2.88 -6.30
CA PHE A 101 1.05 -2.40 -5.28
C PHE A 101 2.45 -2.94 -5.50
N TYR A 102 3.40 -2.26 -4.92
CA TYR A 102 4.80 -2.63 -4.90
C TYR A 102 5.18 -3.17 -3.54
N LEU A 103 5.86 -4.30 -3.51
CA LEU A 103 6.54 -4.83 -2.34
C LEU A 103 8.01 -4.36 -2.41
N GLY A 104 8.27 -3.20 -1.85
CA GLY A 104 9.52 -2.45 -1.99
C GLY A 104 9.30 -1.07 -2.62
N LEU A 105 10.37 -0.30 -2.75
CA LEU A 105 10.30 1.01 -3.39
C LEU A 105 10.24 0.83 -4.92
N PRO A 106 9.24 1.40 -5.60
CA PRO A 106 9.23 1.40 -7.06
C PRO A 106 10.40 2.21 -7.60
N GLU A 107 11.01 1.73 -8.67
CA GLU A 107 11.96 2.52 -9.44
C GLU A 107 11.20 3.63 -10.14
N GLY A 108 11.46 4.85 -9.75
CA GLY A 108 10.83 6.04 -10.30
C GLY A 108 11.86 6.98 -10.92
N GLU A 109 11.40 7.84 -11.80
CA GLU A 109 12.19 8.96 -12.27
C GLU A 109 12.43 9.94 -11.11
N LYS A 110 13.69 10.31 -10.90
CA LYS A 110 14.03 11.41 -9.99
C LYS A 110 13.47 12.70 -10.58
N ARG A 111 12.46 13.26 -9.94
CA ARG A 111 11.99 14.60 -10.24
C ARG A 111 12.59 15.55 -9.23
N GLU A 112 13.24 16.59 -9.72
CA GLU A 112 13.57 17.71 -8.86
C GLU A 112 12.27 18.40 -8.51
N LEU A 113 11.91 18.35 -7.24
CA LEU A 113 10.90 19.23 -6.69
C LEU A 113 11.51 20.62 -6.72
N GLY A 114 10.81 21.59 -7.30
CA GLY A 114 11.20 22.99 -7.22
C GLY A 114 11.37 23.45 -5.77
N GLU A 115 11.47 24.73 -5.52
CA GLU A 115 11.63 25.26 -4.16
C GLU A 115 10.65 24.59 -3.19
N ILE A 116 11.22 23.84 -2.25
CA ILE A 116 10.44 23.21 -1.17
C ILE A 116 10.10 24.33 -0.19
N LEU A 117 8.84 24.71 -0.17
CA LEU A 117 8.30 25.53 0.90
C LEU A 117 8.40 24.71 2.20
N SER A 118 8.86 25.34 3.28
CA SER A 118 8.93 24.68 4.57
C SER A 118 7.53 24.21 4.98
N CYS A 119 7.42 22.94 5.34
CA CYS A 119 6.18 22.40 5.89
C CYS A 119 6.32 22.28 7.40
N ASP A 120 5.43 22.93 8.13
CA ASP A 120 5.30 22.70 9.57
C ASP A 120 4.32 21.57 9.80
N MET A 121 4.73 20.63 10.66
CA MET A 121 3.89 19.51 11.05
C MET A 121 3.03 19.90 12.24
N CYS A 122 1.72 19.85 12.07
CA CYS A 122 0.79 20.05 13.18
C CYS A 122 0.61 18.79 14.04
N PHE A 123 0.17 18.98 15.29
CA PHE A 123 -0.04 17.90 16.26
C PHE A 123 -1.04 16.81 15.84
N ASP A 124 -1.89 17.09 14.86
CA ASP A 124 -2.86 16.13 14.32
C ASP A 124 -2.36 15.39 13.06
N GLY A 125 -1.08 15.50 12.75
CA GLY A 125 -0.47 14.86 11.59
C GLY A 125 -0.73 15.53 10.26
N ARG A 126 -1.32 16.71 10.23
CA ARG A 126 -1.52 17.49 9.00
C ARG A 126 -0.29 18.32 8.67
N TYR A 127 0.00 18.41 7.39
CA TYR A 127 1.08 19.22 6.86
C TYR A 127 0.52 20.50 6.24
N TYR A 128 1.03 21.64 6.68
CA TYR A 128 0.72 22.92 6.07
C TYR A 128 1.96 23.44 5.36
N ALA A 129 1.80 23.81 4.09
CA ALA A 129 2.82 24.55 3.37
C ALA A 129 2.76 26.00 3.83
N VAL A 130 3.86 26.49 4.40
CA VAL A 130 4.03 27.92 4.75
C VAL A 130 4.87 28.55 3.65
N SER A 131 4.28 29.53 2.98
CA SER A 131 4.98 30.35 1.99
C SER A 131 5.74 31.49 2.67
#